data_b5b47abf4e8ce93a17a6c487e68490c1
#
_entry.id   b5b47abf4e8ce93a17a6c487e68490c1
#
_cell.length_a   1.000
_cell.length_b   1.000
_cell.length_c   1.000
_cell.angle_alpha   90.00
_cell.angle_beta   90.00
_cell.angle_gamma   90.00
#
_symmetry.space_group_name_H-M   'P 1'
#
loop_
_entity.id
_entity.type
_entity.pdbx_description
1 polymer ?
#
loop_
_entity_poly.entity_id
_entity_poly.type
_entity_poly.pdbx_seq_one_letter_code
_entity_poly.pdbx_strand_id
1 'polypeptide(L)'
;MKFGLHIILYILISFSCLCCKRKGNESDLRDYRARFQIREILDSVSVNPLQASNLLDSLLVIEKDSVTYYELLVVKAKAMMFLSKHDSSEILLNRAEDFYRRNKELPHIEDFYIQILNGKGNLFSRKAMFDSALVPYNQACSLCMKGGDKEKLVFLSLNLADAYLRAGHYDLSSYWYRYSLSLADSLQLPDEKRFPAYGGLGQVNMELRDFVRSDYYYDLAGKYYDRMTPHEKRFYLNNRGNSYYFREDYPSALTYFRRLMDFLQEYPEMTFERNITMVNLGDVFLSMGEVDSAAYYLDRCYNYFQKEENYSALYYIDTQLIELALKEDNVQLARKRLQNAVTPKYVEPDMVHIRNRYLQLYFEKVGDFKNAYYYQKENQRIDDSIRSERVKMRAAEIALKYKQDSTLMKKEILIREKQNEVLLLNQWLYRIVLIVVVLIAVSLFIVFYRKRKRDRDKWNMQQAMTSLRLENIRNRISPHFIFNVLNREVALQRTESDNLQNLIKIIRKNLEFTSHMAVTLADELDFVNTYIQFNSSLKISPA
;
A
#
# COMPACT_ATOMS: atom_id res chain seq x y z
N MET A 1 19.00 -38.83 -21.77
CA MET A 1 17.60 -38.43 -21.99
C MET A 1 17.12 -37.16 -21.26
N LYS A 2 17.92 -36.49 -20.44
CA LYS A 2 17.52 -35.22 -19.77
C LYS A 2 17.89 -33.94 -20.55
N PHE A 3 18.78 -33.99 -21.50
CA PHE A 3 19.19 -32.81 -22.30
C PHE A 3 18.24 -32.47 -23.47
N GLY A 4 17.47 -33.44 -23.97
CA GLY A 4 16.49 -33.19 -25.05
C GLY A 4 15.22 -32.49 -24.62
N LEU A 5 14.80 -32.63 -23.32
CA LEU A 5 13.56 -32.05 -22.84
C LEU A 5 13.66 -30.54 -22.58
N HIS A 6 14.84 -30.05 -22.22
CA HIS A 6 15.08 -28.60 -22.01
C HIS A 6 15.16 -27.82 -23.33
N ILE A 7 15.66 -28.43 -24.39
CA ILE A 7 15.71 -27.78 -25.72
C ILE A 7 14.29 -27.66 -26.31
N ILE A 8 13.45 -28.68 -26.13
CA ILE A 8 12.04 -28.64 -26.60
C ILE A 8 11.24 -27.61 -25.82
N LEU A 9 11.48 -27.46 -24.48
CA LEU A 9 10.82 -26.45 -23.66
C LEU A 9 11.27 -25.03 -24.04
N TYR A 10 12.53 -24.82 -24.36
CA TYR A 10 13.07 -23.52 -24.83
C TYR A 10 12.53 -23.14 -26.21
N ILE A 11 12.36 -24.11 -27.12
CA ILE A 11 11.77 -23.88 -28.44
C ILE A 11 10.28 -23.59 -28.34
N LEU A 12 9.53 -24.24 -27.44
CA LEU A 12 8.11 -23.95 -27.18
C LEU A 12 7.88 -22.57 -26.51
N ILE A 13 8.78 -22.14 -25.62
CA ILE A 13 8.73 -20.81 -25.01
C ILE A 13 9.12 -19.72 -26.03
N SER A 14 10.09 -19.95 -26.89
CA SER A 14 10.44 -18.98 -27.93
C SER A 14 9.38 -18.90 -29.04
N PHE A 15 8.64 -19.96 -29.35
CA PHE A 15 7.50 -19.92 -30.29
C PHE A 15 6.26 -19.25 -29.72
N SER A 16 6.00 -19.37 -28.40
CA SER A 16 4.91 -18.63 -27.75
C SER A 16 5.17 -17.14 -27.66
N CYS A 17 6.42 -16.70 -27.56
CA CYS A 17 6.79 -15.26 -27.61
C CYS A 17 6.74 -14.65 -29.02
N LEU A 18 6.80 -15.46 -30.08
CA LEU A 18 6.72 -14.99 -31.48
C LEU A 18 5.29 -14.89 -32.02
N CYS A 19 4.31 -15.56 -31.40
CA CYS A 19 2.89 -15.45 -31.78
C CYS A 19 2.15 -14.28 -31.11
N CYS A 20 2.74 -13.54 -30.17
CA CYS A 20 2.14 -12.34 -29.56
C CYS A 20 2.66 -11.02 -30.15
N LYS A 21 3.04 -10.95 -31.42
CA LYS A 21 2.93 -9.72 -32.20
C LYS A 21 1.46 -9.54 -32.61
N ARG A 22 0.62 -9.15 -31.65
CA ARG A 22 -0.62 -8.45 -31.98
C ARG A 22 -0.23 -7.28 -32.89
N LYS A 23 -0.63 -7.31 -34.13
CA LYS A 23 -0.73 -6.11 -34.95
C LYS A 23 -1.64 -5.18 -34.17
N GLY A 24 -1.07 -4.21 -33.42
CA GLY A 24 -1.84 -3.11 -32.89
C GLY A 24 -2.54 -2.47 -34.08
N ASN A 25 -3.85 -2.53 -34.12
CA ASN A 25 -4.64 -1.85 -35.14
C ASN A 25 -4.19 -0.38 -35.16
N GLU A 26 -4.08 0.21 -36.31
CA GLU A 26 -3.85 1.67 -36.46
C GLU A 26 -4.86 2.49 -35.65
N SER A 27 -6.06 1.94 -35.40
CA SER A 27 -7.06 2.50 -34.48
C SER A 27 -6.57 2.57 -33.03
N ASP A 28 -5.90 1.53 -32.49
CA ASP A 28 -5.40 1.49 -31.12
C ASP A 28 -4.27 2.51 -30.89
N LEU A 29 -3.43 2.73 -31.91
CA LEU A 29 -2.34 3.73 -31.86
C LEU A 29 -2.87 5.15 -31.98
N ARG A 30 -3.94 5.39 -32.77
CA ARG A 30 -4.61 6.68 -32.86
C ARG A 30 -5.32 7.01 -31.54
N ASP A 31 -6.03 6.05 -30.96
CA ASP A 31 -6.73 6.20 -29.69
C ASP A 31 -5.74 6.48 -28.55
N TYR A 32 -4.59 5.81 -28.51
CA TYR A 32 -3.53 6.08 -27.53
C TYR A 32 -2.93 7.49 -27.68
N ARG A 33 -2.66 7.95 -28.92
CA ARG A 33 -2.14 9.30 -29.17
C ARG A 33 -3.16 10.38 -28.80
N ALA A 34 -4.43 10.15 -29.12
CA ALA A 34 -5.51 11.07 -28.76
C ALA A 34 -5.66 11.19 -27.23
N ARG A 35 -5.64 10.08 -26.51
CA ARG A 35 -5.71 10.07 -25.04
C ARG A 35 -4.50 10.72 -24.38
N PHE A 36 -3.31 10.57 -24.94
CA PHE A 36 -2.11 11.23 -24.46
C PHE A 36 -2.21 12.76 -24.64
N GLN A 37 -2.64 13.22 -25.80
CA GLN A 37 -2.87 14.64 -26.08
C GLN A 37 -3.95 15.22 -25.18
N ILE A 38 -5.05 14.50 -24.93
CA ILE A 38 -6.11 14.92 -24.00
C ILE A 38 -5.54 15.13 -22.60
N ARG A 39 -4.65 14.27 -22.14
CA ARG A 39 -4.03 14.40 -20.81
C ARG A 39 -3.14 15.63 -20.69
N GLU A 40 -2.30 15.90 -21.68
CA GLU A 40 -1.47 17.13 -21.71
C GLU A 40 -2.32 18.40 -21.74
N ILE A 41 -3.42 18.37 -22.51
CA ILE A 41 -4.35 19.50 -22.55
C ILE A 41 -5.07 19.68 -21.21
N LEU A 42 -5.48 18.60 -20.55
CA LEU A 42 -6.12 18.65 -19.23
C LEU A 42 -5.25 19.32 -18.18
N ASP A 43 -3.94 19.08 -18.23
CA ASP A 43 -2.98 19.71 -17.32
C ASP A 43 -2.80 21.21 -17.62
N SER A 44 -2.91 21.61 -18.90
CA SER A 44 -2.76 23.00 -19.32
C SER A 44 -4.05 23.84 -19.16
N VAL A 45 -5.24 23.22 -19.08
CA VAL A 45 -6.54 23.91 -19.01
C VAL A 45 -6.65 24.89 -17.84
N SER A 46 -6.04 24.57 -16.71
CA SER A 46 -6.09 25.43 -15.52
C SER A 46 -5.07 26.59 -15.56
N VAL A 47 -4.00 26.44 -16.37
CA VAL A 47 -2.91 27.43 -16.48
C VAL A 47 -3.20 28.42 -17.62
N ASN A 48 -3.56 27.91 -18.80
CA ASN A 48 -3.89 28.74 -19.96
C ASN A 48 -5.16 28.23 -20.64
N PRO A 49 -6.34 28.53 -20.07
CA PRO A 49 -7.62 28.00 -20.55
C PRO A 49 -7.99 28.49 -21.97
N LEU A 50 -7.53 29.68 -22.38
CA LEU A 50 -7.80 30.21 -23.73
C LEU A 50 -7.02 29.41 -24.78
N GLN A 51 -5.74 29.20 -24.56
CA GLN A 51 -4.90 28.40 -25.47
C GLN A 51 -5.37 26.94 -25.52
N ALA A 52 -5.71 26.34 -24.38
CA ALA A 52 -6.28 24.99 -24.31
C ALA A 52 -7.61 24.92 -25.11
N SER A 53 -8.49 25.92 -24.99
CA SER A 53 -9.74 25.97 -25.74
C SER A 53 -9.51 26.05 -27.26
N ASN A 54 -8.58 26.88 -27.74
CA ASN A 54 -8.25 26.99 -29.15
C ASN A 54 -7.67 25.70 -29.73
N LEU A 55 -6.81 25.01 -28.96
CA LEU A 55 -6.27 23.71 -29.34
C LEU A 55 -7.37 22.63 -29.42
N LEU A 56 -8.30 22.63 -28.46
CA LEU A 56 -9.46 21.75 -28.46
C LEU A 56 -10.39 22.00 -29.66
N ASP A 57 -10.56 23.27 -30.08
CA ASP A 57 -11.30 23.56 -31.28
C ASP A 57 -10.69 22.95 -32.54
N SER A 58 -9.36 22.99 -32.64
CA SER A 58 -8.65 22.40 -33.77
C SER A 58 -8.78 20.86 -33.77
N LEU A 59 -8.74 20.22 -32.59
CA LEU A 59 -8.89 18.77 -32.47
C LEU A 59 -10.33 18.31 -32.76
N LEU A 60 -11.33 19.08 -32.34
CA LEU A 60 -12.74 18.78 -32.58
C LEU A 60 -13.15 18.85 -34.07
N VAL A 61 -12.37 19.53 -34.90
CA VAL A 61 -12.58 19.53 -36.37
C VAL A 61 -12.13 18.21 -36.98
N ILE A 62 -11.11 17.58 -36.44
CA ILE A 62 -10.48 16.35 -36.96
C ILE A 62 -11.26 15.10 -36.48
N GLU A 63 -11.67 15.09 -35.20
CA GLU A 63 -12.41 13.99 -34.60
C GLU A 63 -13.90 14.12 -34.88
N LYS A 64 -14.51 13.07 -35.43
CA LYS A 64 -15.95 13.04 -35.72
C LYS A 64 -16.61 11.85 -35.03
N ASP A 65 -17.61 12.17 -34.23
CA ASP A 65 -18.63 11.25 -33.70
C ASP A 65 -18.14 9.99 -32.96
N SER A 66 -16.98 10.05 -32.35
CA SER A 66 -16.42 9.01 -31.49
C SER A 66 -16.59 9.34 -30.01
N VAL A 67 -16.42 8.38 -29.10
CA VAL A 67 -16.31 8.64 -27.66
C VAL A 67 -15.24 9.72 -27.40
N THR A 68 -14.12 9.66 -28.10
CA THR A 68 -13.03 10.64 -28.03
C THR A 68 -13.48 12.06 -28.37
N TYR A 69 -14.34 12.25 -29.38
CA TYR A 69 -14.90 13.55 -29.69
C TYR A 69 -15.66 14.15 -28.50
N TYR A 70 -16.49 13.35 -27.85
CA TYR A 70 -17.28 13.80 -26.70
C TYR A 70 -16.45 13.95 -25.43
N GLU A 71 -15.36 13.15 -25.26
CA GLU A 71 -14.36 13.39 -24.21
C GLU A 71 -13.68 14.76 -24.40
N LEU A 72 -13.31 15.13 -25.62
CA LEU A 72 -12.78 16.47 -25.94
C LEU A 72 -13.80 17.58 -25.63
N LEU A 73 -15.11 17.35 -25.84
CA LEU A 73 -16.13 18.30 -25.43
C LEU A 73 -16.18 18.51 -23.92
N VAL A 74 -16.02 17.46 -23.13
CA VAL A 74 -15.97 17.56 -21.65
C VAL A 74 -14.74 18.34 -21.21
N VAL A 75 -13.57 18.12 -21.84
CA VAL A 75 -12.36 18.89 -21.56
C VAL A 75 -12.54 20.35 -21.96
N LYS A 76 -13.18 20.62 -23.11
CA LYS A 76 -13.51 21.99 -23.55
C LYS A 76 -14.48 22.68 -22.60
N ALA A 77 -15.48 21.95 -22.08
CA ALA A 77 -16.38 22.48 -21.07
C ALA A 77 -15.60 22.92 -19.81
N LYS A 78 -14.56 22.17 -19.39
CA LYS A 78 -13.68 22.57 -18.30
C LYS A 78 -12.92 23.87 -18.64
N ALA A 79 -12.38 24.01 -19.86
CA ALA A 79 -11.74 25.26 -20.29
C ALA A 79 -12.72 26.46 -20.28
N MET A 80 -13.96 26.26 -20.75
CA MET A 80 -15.01 27.29 -20.67
C MET A 80 -15.32 27.71 -19.23
N MET A 81 -15.32 26.79 -18.28
CA MET A 81 -15.48 27.10 -16.86
C MET A 81 -14.37 28.02 -16.33
N PHE A 82 -13.10 27.77 -16.71
CA PHE A 82 -11.99 28.65 -16.33
C PHE A 82 -12.03 30.01 -17.00
N LEU A 83 -12.68 30.11 -18.15
CA LEU A 83 -12.96 31.40 -18.87
C LEU A 83 -14.25 32.09 -18.38
N SER A 84 -14.85 31.61 -17.29
CA SER A 84 -16.14 32.12 -16.76
C SER A 84 -17.33 32.03 -17.74
N LYS A 85 -17.20 31.26 -18.83
CA LYS A 85 -18.25 31.02 -19.83
C LYS A 85 -19.13 29.83 -19.42
N HIS A 86 -19.83 29.96 -18.29
CA HIS A 86 -20.59 28.88 -17.66
C HIS A 86 -21.68 28.28 -18.54
N ASP A 87 -22.41 29.13 -19.31
CA ASP A 87 -23.48 28.67 -20.20
C ASP A 87 -22.92 27.83 -21.37
N SER A 88 -21.80 28.26 -21.94
CA SER A 88 -21.10 27.47 -22.97
C SER A 88 -20.64 26.11 -22.44
N SER A 89 -20.13 26.08 -21.22
CA SER A 89 -19.74 24.83 -20.54
C SER A 89 -20.94 23.90 -20.35
N GLU A 90 -22.07 24.43 -19.91
CA GLU A 90 -23.30 23.67 -19.69
C GLU A 90 -23.82 23.04 -21.00
N ILE A 91 -23.84 23.80 -22.10
CA ILE A 91 -24.22 23.28 -23.42
C ILE A 91 -23.33 22.11 -23.84
N LEU A 92 -22.00 22.21 -23.64
CA LEU A 92 -21.05 21.16 -24.01
C LEU A 92 -21.25 19.91 -23.17
N LEU A 93 -21.44 20.05 -21.86
CA LEU A 93 -21.68 18.90 -20.95
C LEU A 93 -23.02 18.21 -21.25
N ASN A 94 -24.07 18.99 -21.57
CA ASN A 94 -25.36 18.42 -21.93
C ASN A 94 -25.28 17.64 -23.26
N ARG A 95 -24.53 18.16 -24.25
CA ARG A 95 -24.27 17.46 -25.51
C ARG A 95 -23.54 16.12 -25.28
N ALA A 96 -22.54 16.11 -24.38
CA ALA A 96 -21.83 14.89 -24.00
C ALA A 96 -22.77 13.91 -23.29
N GLU A 97 -23.64 14.38 -22.40
CA GLU A 97 -24.62 13.51 -21.72
C GLU A 97 -25.65 12.92 -22.69
N ASP A 98 -26.12 13.72 -23.68
CA ASP A 98 -27.04 13.20 -24.70
C ASP A 98 -26.41 12.11 -25.57
N PHE A 99 -25.12 12.21 -25.85
CA PHE A 99 -24.37 11.11 -26.50
C PHE A 99 -24.33 9.86 -25.61
N TYR A 100 -23.98 9.99 -24.31
CA TYR A 100 -23.98 8.90 -23.37
C TYR A 100 -25.36 8.21 -23.32
N ARG A 101 -26.44 8.99 -23.22
CA ARG A 101 -27.81 8.44 -23.11
C ARG A 101 -28.19 7.59 -24.31
N ARG A 102 -27.70 7.95 -25.51
CA ARG A 102 -27.99 7.22 -26.77
C ARG A 102 -27.08 6.02 -27.00
N ASN A 103 -25.94 5.93 -26.29
CA ASN A 103 -24.88 4.95 -26.58
C ASN A 103 -24.47 4.15 -25.33
N LYS A 104 -25.42 3.81 -24.46
CA LYS A 104 -25.13 3.11 -23.18
C LYS A 104 -24.50 1.73 -23.35
N GLU A 105 -24.64 1.11 -24.51
CA GLU A 105 -24.12 -0.23 -24.81
C GLU A 105 -22.63 -0.23 -25.21
N LEU A 106 -22.03 0.94 -25.38
CA LEU A 106 -20.61 1.02 -25.77
C LEU A 106 -19.71 0.57 -24.59
N PRO A 107 -18.64 -0.17 -24.87
CA PRO A 107 -17.68 -0.58 -23.83
C PRO A 107 -17.05 0.67 -23.18
N HIS A 108 -16.85 0.59 -21.86
CA HIS A 108 -16.25 1.68 -21.05
C HIS A 108 -16.99 3.01 -21.06
N ILE A 109 -18.21 3.08 -21.56
CA ILE A 109 -19.00 4.33 -21.61
C ILE A 109 -19.36 4.85 -20.21
N GLU A 110 -19.37 4.02 -19.17
CA GLU A 110 -19.56 4.46 -17.79
C GLU A 110 -18.42 5.36 -17.30
N ASP A 111 -17.19 5.11 -17.72
CA ASP A 111 -16.04 5.96 -17.40
C ASP A 111 -16.18 7.36 -17.98
N PHE A 112 -16.70 7.45 -19.19
CA PHE A 112 -17.03 8.72 -19.82
C PHE A 112 -18.17 9.44 -19.08
N TYR A 113 -19.21 8.71 -18.64
CA TYR A 113 -20.30 9.32 -17.86
C TYR A 113 -19.84 9.86 -16.51
N ILE A 114 -18.91 9.17 -15.84
CA ILE A 114 -18.27 9.68 -14.62
C ILE A 114 -17.58 11.03 -14.88
N GLN A 115 -16.89 11.19 -16.02
CA GLN A 115 -16.26 12.47 -16.38
C GLN A 115 -17.30 13.58 -16.59
N ILE A 116 -18.43 13.28 -17.26
CA ILE A 116 -19.53 14.23 -17.44
C ILE A 116 -20.11 14.66 -16.10
N LEU A 117 -20.39 13.71 -15.20
CA LEU A 117 -20.92 13.98 -13.87
C LEU A 117 -19.96 14.84 -13.05
N ASN A 118 -18.66 14.53 -13.08
CA ASN A 118 -17.64 15.36 -12.44
C ASN A 118 -17.59 16.76 -13.04
N GLY A 119 -17.69 16.89 -14.37
CA GLY A 119 -17.79 18.17 -15.06
C GLY A 119 -19.00 18.98 -14.63
N LYS A 120 -20.17 18.38 -14.52
CA LYS A 120 -21.40 19.04 -14.02
C LYS A 120 -21.27 19.49 -12.57
N GLY A 121 -20.68 18.65 -11.70
CA GLY A 121 -20.37 19.03 -10.32
C GLY A 121 -19.47 20.27 -10.26
N ASN A 122 -18.39 20.28 -11.05
CA ASN A 122 -17.50 21.43 -11.17
C ASN A 122 -18.22 22.70 -11.65
N LEU A 123 -19.11 22.57 -12.63
CA LEU A 123 -19.90 23.70 -13.16
C LEU A 123 -20.82 24.28 -12.09
N PHE A 124 -21.58 23.45 -11.38
CA PHE A 124 -22.45 23.90 -10.30
C PHE A 124 -21.64 24.55 -9.16
N SER A 125 -20.48 23.98 -8.80
CA SER A 125 -19.60 24.56 -7.78
C SER A 125 -19.11 25.97 -8.19
N ARG A 126 -18.76 26.18 -9.46
CA ARG A 126 -18.37 27.51 -9.98
C ARG A 126 -19.50 28.50 -10.05
N LYS A 127 -20.75 28.03 -10.25
CA LYS A 127 -21.96 28.86 -10.15
C LYS A 127 -22.40 29.13 -8.70
N ALA A 128 -21.59 28.72 -7.69
CA ALA A 128 -21.91 28.74 -6.25
C ALA A 128 -23.22 28.00 -5.88
N MET A 129 -23.61 27.01 -6.69
CA MET A 129 -24.77 26.16 -6.46
C MET A 129 -24.31 24.84 -5.79
N PHE A 130 -23.78 24.94 -4.57
CA PHE A 130 -23.04 23.85 -3.93
C PHE A 130 -23.93 22.63 -3.67
N ASP A 131 -25.17 22.81 -3.18
CA ASP A 131 -26.11 21.70 -2.99
C ASP A 131 -26.42 20.97 -4.31
N SER A 132 -26.53 21.72 -5.40
CA SER A 132 -26.73 21.16 -6.75
C SER A 132 -25.50 20.40 -7.25
N ALA A 133 -24.29 20.82 -6.85
CA ALA A 133 -23.04 20.14 -7.19
C ALA A 133 -22.88 18.77 -6.50
N LEU A 134 -23.46 18.62 -5.30
CA LEU A 134 -23.40 17.36 -4.55
C LEU A 134 -24.04 16.18 -5.30
N VAL A 135 -25.11 16.43 -6.07
CA VAL A 135 -25.84 15.38 -6.78
C VAL A 135 -24.95 14.66 -7.80
N PRO A 136 -24.39 15.35 -8.81
CA PRO A 136 -23.53 14.69 -9.80
C PRO A 136 -22.23 14.14 -9.20
N TYR A 137 -21.63 14.80 -8.20
CA TYR A 137 -20.45 14.25 -7.55
C TYR A 137 -20.71 12.94 -6.79
N ASN A 138 -21.82 12.86 -6.04
CA ASN A 138 -22.22 11.63 -5.38
C ASN A 138 -22.50 10.49 -6.37
N GLN A 139 -23.15 10.80 -7.51
CA GLN A 139 -23.37 9.83 -8.57
C GLN A 139 -22.05 9.35 -9.19
N ALA A 140 -21.12 10.26 -9.48
CA ALA A 140 -19.80 9.92 -10.02
C ALA A 140 -19.01 9.01 -9.05
N CYS A 141 -18.97 9.34 -7.77
CA CYS A 141 -18.33 8.51 -6.74
C CYS A 141 -18.99 7.12 -6.63
N SER A 142 -20.33 7.05 -6.65
CA SER A 142 -21.07 5.80 -6.56
C SER A 142 -20.80 4.87 -7.75
N LEU A 143 -20.78 5.40 -8.98
CA LEU A 143 -20.44 4.64 -10.18
C LEU A 143 -18.98 4.18 -10.16
N CYS A 144 -18.07 5.07 -9.79
CA CYS A 144 -16.66 4.74 -9.68
C CYS A 144 -16.38 3.63 -8.63
N MET A 145 -17.09 3.65 -7.50
CA MET A 145 -17.02 2.57 -6.49
C MET A 145 -17.47 1.22 -7.05
N LYS A 146 -18.53 1.19 -7.86
CA LYS A 146 -19.03 -0.03 -8.51
C LYS A 146 -18.07 -0.53 -9.58
N GLY A 147 -17.49 0.36 -10.38
CA GLY A 147 -16.54 0.05 -11.43
C GLY A 147 -15.15 -0.38 -10.93
N GLY A 148 -14.85 -0.18 -9.65
CA GLY A 148 -13.60 -0.63 -9.00
C GLY A 148 -12.36 0.24 -9.28
N ASP A 149 -12.47 1.36 -9.99
CA ASP A 149 -11.37 2.30 -10.23
C ASP A 149 -11.10 3.16 -8.99
N LYS A 150 -10.26 2.62 -8.11
CA LYS A 150 -9.91 3.26 -6.84
C LYS A 150 -9.05 4.52 -7.01
N GLU A 151 -8.20 4.58 -8.05
CA GLU A 151 -7.35 5.75 -8.28
C GLU A 151 -8.18 6.97 -8.69
N LYS A 152 -9.12 6.78 -9.62
CA LYS A 152 -10.08 7.83 -10.02
C LYS A 152 -10.93 8.29 -8.83
N LEU A 153 -11.30 7.35 -7.95
CA LEU A 153 -12.10 7.63 -6.77
C LEU A 153 -11.38 8.55 -5.77
N VAL A 154 -10.03 8.53 -5.70
CA VAL A 154 -9.25 9.48 -4.88
C VAL A 154 -9.60 10.93 -5.28
N PHE A 155 -9.57 11.24 -6.57
CA PHE A 155 -9.86 12.61 -7.06
C PHE A 155 -11.33 13.00 -6.93
N LEU A 156 -12.24 12.07 -7.25
CA LEU A 156 -13.67 12.33 -7.12
C LEU A 156 -14.05 12.62 -5.66
N SER A 157 -13.42 11.89 -4.72
CA SER A 157 -13.61 12.11 -3.29
C SER A 157 -13.14 13.49 -2.83
N LEU A 158 -12.05 14.02 -3.40
CA LEU A 158 -11.59 15.40 -3.12
C LEU A 158 -12.60 16.44 -3.60
N ASN A 159 -13.11 16.30 -4.83
CA ASN A 159 -14.10 17.21 -5.37
C ASN A 159 -15.41 17.19 -4.58
N LEU A 160 -15.85 16.00 -4.20
CA LEU A 160 -17.04 15.82 -3.36
C LEU A 160 -16.84 16.42 -1.97
N ALA A 161 -15.64 16.25 -1.38
CA ALA A 161 -15.30 16.82 -0.08
C ALA A 161 -15.32 18.37 -0.12
N ASP A 162 -14.74 18.98 -1.19
CA ASP A 162 -14.78 20.43 -1.38
C ASP A 162 -16.22 20.95 -1.55
N ALA A 163 -17.06 20.23 -2.31
CA ALA A 163 -18.47 20.61 -2.47
C ALA A 163 -19.23 20.54 -1.13
N TYR A 164 -19.00 19.52 -0.30
CA TYR A 164 -19.56 19.46 1.05
C TYR A 164 -19.05 20.59 1.96
N LEU A 165 -17.75 20.93 1.88
CA LEU A 165 -17.19 22.05 2.63
C LEU A 165 -17.93 23.35 2.31
N ARG A 166 -18.08 23.64 1.01
CA ARG A 166 -18.72 24.88 0.55
C ARG A 166 -20.23 24.91 0.80
N ALA A 167 -20.88 23.74 0.89
CA ALA A 167 -22.26 23.59 1.30
C ALA A 167 -22.45 23.70 2.83
N GLY A 168 -21.34 23.81 3.60
CA GLY A 168 -21.39 23.88 5.08
C GLY A 168 -21.55 22.52 5.79
N HIS A 169 -21.46 21.41 5.05
CA HIS A 169 -21.50 20.05 5.61
C HIS A 169 -20.10 19.57 6.02
N TYR A 170 -19.55 20.14 7.09
CA TYR A 170 -18.15 19.97 7.50
C TYR A 170 -17.83 18.54 7.93
N ASP A 171 -18.77 17.81 8.52
CA ASP A 171 -18.62 16.39 8.89
C ASP A 171 -18.44 15.48 7.68
N LEU A 172 -19.28 15.65 6.65
CA LEU A 172 -19.18 14.91 5.40
C LEU A 172 -17.96 15.32 4.58
N SER A 173 -17.60 16.61 4.60
CA SER A 173 -16.36 17.09 3.98
C SER A 173 -15.13 16.43 4.59
N SER A 174 -15.00 16.47 5.92
CA SER A 174 -13.91 15.81 6.65
C SER A 174 -13.87 14.29 6.34
N TYR A 175 -15.03 13.63 6.32
CA TYR A 175 -15.12 12.22 5.97
C TYR A 175 -14.54 11.92 4.59
N TRP A 176 -14.93 12.66 3.56
CA TRP A 176 -14.50 12.41 2.18
C TRP A 176 -13.03 12.76 1.93
N TYR A 177 -12.49 13.82 2.56
CA TYR A 177 -11.04 14.09 2.52
C TYR A 177 -10.24 12.95 3.16
N ARG A 178 -10.67 12.43 4.34
CA ARG A 178 -10.02 11.28 5.00
C ARG A 178 -10.16 10.00 4.19
N TYR A 179 -11.30 9.80 3.55
CA TYR A 179 -11.52 8.66 2.65
C TYR A 179 -10.55 8.71 1.48
N SER A 180 -10.37 9.86 0.85
CA SER A 180 -9.38 10.08 -0.21
C SER A 180 -7.95 9.74 0.26
N LEU A 181 -7.54 10.22 1.45
CA LEU A 181 -6.24 9.88 2.06
C LEU A 181 -6.07 8.38 2.27
N SER A 182 -7.08 7.73 2.84
CA SER A 182 -7.05 6.28 3.08
C SER A 182 -6.94 5.46 1.79
N LEU A 183 -7.59 5.91 0.72
CA LEU A 183 -7.45 5.29 -0.61
C LEU A 183 -6.05 5.50 -1.18
N ALA A 184 -5.53 6.75 -1.13
CA ALA A 184 -4.20 7.07 -1.61
C ALA A 184 -3.12 6.25 -0.89
N ASP A 185 -3.25 6.07 0.43
CA ASP A 185 -2.36 5.23 1.23
C ASP A 185 -2.49 3.75 0.84
N SER A 186 -3.70 3.24 0.68
CA SER A 186 -3.94 1.83 0.32
C SER A 186 -3.40 1.46 -1.06
N LEU A 187 -3.36 2.43 -1.97
CA LEU A 187 -2.85 2.30 -3.34
C LEU A 187 -1.36 2.67 -3.45
N GLN A 188 -0.73 3.08 -2.34
CA GLN A 188 0.65 3.57 -2.30
C GLN A 188 0.91 4.67 -3.34
N LEU A 189 -0.06 5.56 -3.54
CA LEU A 189 0.07 6.66 -4.49
C LEU A 189 1.16 7.63 -4.04
N PRO A 190 1.77 8.37 -4.99
CA PRO A 190 2.74 9.41 -4.68
C PRO A 190 2.16 10.44 -3.71
N ASP A 191 3.04 11.03 -2.90
CA ASP A 191 2.66 11.98 -1.86
C ASP A 191 1.89 13.20 -2.38
N GLU A 192 2.13 13.58 -3.64
CA GLU A 192 1.44 14.67 -4.34
C GLU A 192 -0.09 14.44 -4.42
N LYS A 193 -0.54 13.21 -4.29
CA LYS A 193 -1.97 12.87 -4.25
C LYS A 193 -2.60 13.06 -2.86
N ARG A 194 -1.79 13.30 -1.83
CA ARG A 194 -2.24 13.45 -0.44
C ARG A 194 -2.40 14.91 0.00
N PHE A 195 -1.52 15.81 -0.46
CA PHE A 195 -1.55 17.19 0.04
C PHE A 195 -2.84 17.95 -0.26
N PRO A 196 -3.61 17.71 -1.37
CA PRO A 196 -4.90 18.37 -1.55
C PRO A 196 -5.89 18.02 -0.43
N ALA A 197 -5.90 16.76 0.03
CA ALA A 197 -6.73 16.35 1.15
C ALA A 197 -6.28 16.97 2.48
N TYR A 198 -4.96 17.09 2.73
CA TYR A 198 -4.46 17.81 3.90
C TYR A 198 -4.85 19.29 3.85
N GLY A 199 -4.71 19.95 2.70
CA GLY A 199 -5.15 21.33 2.50
C GLY A 199 -6.65 21.52 2.79
N GLY A 200 -7.48 20.60 2.28
CA GLY A 200 -8.93 20.59 2.53
C GLY A 200 -9.28 20.37 4.00
N LEU A 201 -8.63 19.42 4.69
CA LEU A 201 -8.81 19.21 6.14
C LEU A 201 -8.35 20.43 6.95
N GLY A 202 -7.27 21.10 6.52
CA GLY A 202 -6.82 22.36 7.10
C GLY A 202 -7.90 23.42 7.00
N GLN A 203 -8.54 23.55 5.84
CA GLN A 203 -9.63 24.50 5.59
C GLN A 203 -10.88 24.15 6.41
N VAL A 204 -11.33 22.89 6.42
CA VAL A 204 -12.47 22.46 7.27
C VAL A 204 -12.27 22.86 8.72
N ASN A 205 -11.08 22.62 9.28
CA ASN A 205 -10.80 22.98 10.67
C ASN A 205 -10.68 24.49 10.88
N MET A 206 -10.19 25.24 9.88
CA MET A 206 -10.16 26.70 9.90
C MET A 206 -11.59 27.27 9.99
N GLU A 207 -12.49 26.82 9.10
CA GLU A 207 -13.91 27.25 9.10
C GLU A 207 -14.61 26.97 10.45
N LEU A 208 -14.25 25.89 11.08
CA LEU A 208 -14.75 25.53 12.42
C LEU A 208 -13.98 26.18 13.56
N ARG A 209 -13.06 27.11 13.28
CA ARG A 209 -12.21 27.80 14.28
C ARG A 209 -11.39 26.85 15.14
N ASP A 210 -11.07 25.64 14.67
CA ASP A 210 -10.13 24.71 15.29
C ASP A 210 -8.73 24.93 14.72
N PHE A 211 -8.11 26.04 15.09
CA PHE A 211 -6.84 26.49 14.51
C PHE A 211 -5.68 25.53 14.81
N VAL A 212 -5.71 24.82 15.93
CA VAL A 212 -4.68 23.82 16.25
C VAL A 212 -4.66 22.69 15.24
N ARG A 213 -5.83 22.15 14.87
CA ARG A 213 -5.92 21.11 13.85
C ARG A 213 -5.74 21.67 12.44
N SER A 214 -6.23 22.87 12.19
CA SER A 214 -5.97 23.57 10.93
C SER A 214 -4.48 23.68 10.66
N ASP A 215 -3.69 24.14 11.63
CA ASP A 215 -2.24 24.23 11.53
C ASP A 215 -1.60 22.87 11.27
N TYR A 216 -1.99 21.85 12.04
CA TYR A 216 -1.47 20.49 11.85
C TYR A 216 -1.62 20.01 10.39
N TYR A 217 -2.80 20.21 9.80
CA TYR A 217 -3.03 19.76 8.42
C TYR A 217 -2.36 20.65 7.37
N TYR A 218 -2.31 21.97 7.59
CA TYR A 218 -1.56 22.85 6.69
C TYR A 218 -0.05 22.60 6.77
N ASP A 219 0.49 22.27 7.93
CA ASP A 219 1.90 21.91 8.08
C ASP A 219 2.22 20.58 7.36
N LEU A 220 1.29 19.60 7.40
CA LEU A 220 1.41 18.39 6.59
C LEU A 220 1.38 18.70 5.08
N ALA A 221 0.45 19.55 4.63
CA ALA A 221 0.41 19.97 3.24
C ALA A 221 1.67 20.74 2.83
N GLY A 222 2.15 21.63 3.69
CA GLY A 222 3.33 22.47 3.47
C GLY A 222 4.63 21.71 3.23
N LYS A 223 4.74 20.47 3.72
CA LYS A 223 5.91 19.60 3.43
C LYS A 223 6.09 19.34 1.93
N TYR A 224 5.03 19.49 1.15
CA TYR A 224 5.01 19.24 -0.29
C TYR A 224 4.96 20.53 -1.12
N TYR A 225 5.19 21.70 -0.50
CA TYR A 225 5.03 23.01 -1.14
C TYR A 225 5.79 23.12 -2.47
N ASP A 226 7.05 22.66 -2.52
CA ASP A 226 7.88 22.76 -3.72
C ASP A 226 7.36 21.90 -4.89
N ARG A 227 6.63 20.83 -4.58
CA ARG A 227 6.02 19.91 -5.57
C ARG A 227 4.61 20.32 -5.99
N MET A 228 4.04 21.34 -5.36
CA MET A 228 2.71 21.85 -5.70
C MET A 228 2.72 22.53 -7.05
N THR A 229 1.63 22.34 -7.80
CA THR A 229 1.34 23.13 -9.01
C THR A 229 1.13 24.60 -8.64
N PRO A 230 1.23 25.54 -9.59
CA PRO A 230 0.97 26.96 -9.33
C PRO A 230 -0.39 27.23 -8.68
N HIS A 231 -1.43 26.51 -9.13
CA HIS A 231 -2.78 26.63 -8.56
C HIS A 231 -2.83 26.17 -7.08
N GLU A 232 -2.15 25.08 -6.76
CA GLU A 232 -2.10 24.54 -5.41
C GLU A 232 -1.26 25.39 -4.46
N LYS A 233 -0.13 25.94 -4.93
CA LYS A 233 0.67 26.92 -4.16
C LYS A 233 -0.14 28.14 -3.79
N ARG A 234 -0.86 28.69 -4.76
CA ARG A 234 -1.77 29.81 -4.54
C ARG A 234 -2.83 29.47 -3.50
N PHE A 235 -3.49 28.32 -3.66
CA PHE A 235 -4.53 27.85 -2.71
C PHE A 235 -3.95 27.68 -1.29
N TYR A 236 -2.80 27.05 -1.16
CA TYR A 236 -2.12 26.84 0.11
C TYR A 236 -1.78 28.19 0.79
N LEU A 237 -1.13 29.10 0.07
CA LEU A 237 -0.72 30.39 0.63
C LEU A 237 -1.92 31.25 1.04
N ASN A 238 -2.97 31.29 0.20
CA ASN A 238 -4.18 32.05 0.51
C ASN A 238 -4.89 31.51 1.76
N ASN A 239 -5.11 30.20 1.82
CA ASN A 239 -5.83 29.62 2.94
C ASN A 239 -5.01 29.63 4.24
N ARG A 240 -3.70 29.53 4.14
CA ARG A 240 -2.82 29.69 5.31
C ARG A 240 -2.88 31.14 5.82
N GLY A 241 -2.88 32.12 4.93
CA GLY A 241 -3.11 33.53 5.26
C GLY A 241 -4.45 33.76 5.95
N ASN A 242 -5.52 33.20 5.40
CA ASN A 242 -6.87 33.25 6.00
C ASN A 242 -6.92 32.61 7.39
N SER A 243 -6.24 31.46 7.59
CA SER A 243 -6.18 30.81 8.90
C SER A 243 -5.56 31.70 9.97
N TYR A 244 -4.52 32.46 9.64
CA TYR A 244 -3.94 33.45 10.54
C TYR A 244 -4.83 34.66 10.73
N TYR A 245 -5.50 35.13 9.65
CA TYR A 245 -6.45 36.23 9.74
C TYR A 245 -7.62 35.92 10.70
N PHE A 246 -8.25 34.76 10.56
CA PHE A 246 -9.39 34.38 11.41
C PHE A 246 -9.06 34.16 12.88
N ARG A 247 -7.80 33.96 13.25
CA ARG A 247 -7.34 33.93 14.63
C ARG A 247 -6.77 35.27 15.11
N GLU A 248 -6.91 36.33 14.30
CA GLU A 248 -6.44 37.69 14.58
C GLU A 248 -4.91 37.82 14.66
N ASP A 249 -4.15 36.85 14.15
CA ASP A 249 -2.70 36.94 13.96
C ASP A 249 -2.38 37.62 12.62
N TYR A 250 -2.65 38.94 12.56
CA TYR A 250 -2.53 39.74 11.37
C TYR A 250 -1.08 39.84 10.83
N PRO A 251 -0.02 39.90 11.64
CA PRO A 251 1.36 39.88 11.16
C PRO A 251 1.70 38.61 10.37
N SER A 252 1.27 37.44 10.87
CA SER A 252 1.46 36.17 10.16
C SER A 252 0.59 36.11 8.90
N ALA A 253 -0.66 36.56 8.93
CA ALA A 253 -1.54 36.66 7.76
C ALA A 253 -0.90 37.52 6.67
N LEU A 254 -0.38 38.70 7.03
CA LEU A 254 0.31 39.63 6.12
C LEU A 254 1.52 38.96 5.45
N THR A 255 2.29 38.18 6.20
CA THR A 255 3.44 37.43 5.67
C THR A 255 3.01 36.45 4.56
N TYR A 256 1.95 35.67 4.77
CA TYR A 256 1.47 34.72 3.78
C TYR A 256 0.85 35.41 2.56
N PHE A 257 0.08 36.49 2.72
CA PHE A 257 -0.50 37.20 1.59
C PHE A 257 0.58 37.97 0.78
N ARG A 258 1.63 38.48 1.41
CA ARG A 258 2.79 39.04 0.69
C ARG A 258 3.51 37.97 -0.13
N ARG A 259 3.81 36.82 0.48
CA ARG A 259 4.38 35.68 -0.26
C ARG A 259 3.49 35.26 -1.44
N LEU A 260 2.17 35.30 -1.28
CA LEU A 260 1.24 35.03 -2.36
C LEU A 260 1.31 36.10 -3.45
N MET A 261 1.40 37.39 -3.10
CA MET A 261 1.55 38.46 -4.08
C MET A 261 2.86 38.34 -4.86
N ASP A 262 3.97 38.03 -4.18
CA ASP A 262 5.27 37.80 -4.83
C ASP A 262 5.21 36.61 -5.79
N PHE A 263 4.60 35.50 -5.36
CA PHE A 263 4.37 34.34 -6.22
C PHE A 263 3.53 34.67 -7.46
N LEU A 264 2.47 35.47 -7.31
CA LEU A 264 1.58 35.85 -8.42
C LEU A 264 2.23 36.85 -9.40
N GLN A 265 3.38 37.44 -9.11
CA GLN A 265 4.15 38.23 -10.08
C GLN A 265 4.73 37.37 -11.20
N GLU A 266 5.05 36.11 -10.89
CA GLU A 266 5.55 35.13 -11.88
C GLU A 266 4.44 34.64 -12.82
N TYR A 267 3.15 34.87 -12.47
CA TYR A 267 1.97 34.41 -13.21
C TYR A 267 1.02 35.59 -13.55
N PRO A 268 1.38 36.43 -14.56
CA PRO A 268 0.60 37.62 -14.90
C PRO A 268 -0.84 37.32 -15.33
N GLU A 269 -1.12 36.13 -15.85
CA GLU A 269 -2.45 35.67 -16.25
C GLU A 269 -3.40 35.45 -15.06
N MET A 270 -2.88 35.24 -13.83
CA MET A 270 -3.67 35.05 -12.61
C MET A 270 -4.14 36.40 -12.04
N THR A 271 -4.82 37.22 -12.89
CA THR A 271 -5.26 38.56 -12.54
C THR A 271 -6.35 38.56 -11.47
N PHE A 272 -7.29 37.62 -11.54
CA PHE A 272 -8.36 37.47 -10.56
C PHE A 272 -7.78 37.17 -9.16
N GLU A 273 -6.88 36.22 -9.07
CA GLU A 273 -6.23 35.81 -7.82
C GLU A 273 -5.39 36.94 -7.21
N ARG A 274 -4.72 37.71 -8.05
CA ARG A 274 -3.98 38.90 -7.60
C ARG A 274 -4.91 39.94 -6.97
N ASN A 275 -6.06 40.20 -7.58
CA ASN A 275 -7.02 41.16 -7.04
C ASN A 275 -7.68 40.66 -5.76
N ILE A 276 -8.02 39.35 -5.63
CA ILE A 276 -8.48 38.78 -4.38
C ILE A 276 -7.40 38.89 -3.28
N THR A 277 -6.13 38.65 -3.61
CA THR A 277 -5.03 38.80 -2.64
C THR A 277 -4.89 40.27 -2.19
N MET A 278 -5.11 41.25 -3.08
CA MET A 278 -5.16 42.66 -2.72
C MET A 278 -6.30 42.96 -1.75
N VAL A 279 -7.47 42.36 -1.95
CA VAL A 279 -8.61 42.48 -1.01
C VAL A 279 -8.21 41.98 0.37
N ASN A 280 -7.61 40.80 0.44
CA ASN A 280 -7.16 40.21 1.70
C ASN A 280 -6.07 41.08 2.39
N LEU A 281 -5.13 41.64 1.62
CA LEU A 281 -4.13 42.58 2.13
C LEU A 281 -4.79 43.85 2.68
N GLY A 282 -5.76 44.41 1.96
CA GLY A 282 -6.54 45.58 2.40
C GLY A 282 -7.21 45.32 3.74
N ASP A 283 -7.82 44.15 3.91
CA ASP A 283 -8.50 43.77 5.13
C ASP A 283 -7.52 43.58 6.31
N VAL A 284 -6.37 42.93 6.07
CA VAL A 284 -5.33 42.79 7.09
C VAL A 284 -4.79 44.16 7.54
N PHE A 285 -4.48 45.05 6.60
CA PHE A 285 -4.02 46.40 6.93
C PHE A 285 -5.08 47.18 7.71
N LEU A 286 -6.35 47.04 7.29
CA LEU A 286 -7.46 47.66 8.00
C LEU A 286 -7.58 47.14 9.45
N SER A 287 -7.44 45.81 9.63
CA SER A 287 -7.47 45.19 10.95
C SER A 287 -6.30 45.62 11.84
N MET A 288 -5.11 45.89 11.23
CA MET A 288 -3.94 46.44 11.91
C MET A 288 -4.03 47.95 12.20
N GLY A 289 -5.03 48.65 11.66
CA GLY A 289 -5.20 50.10 11.81
C GLY A 289 -4.41 50.92 10.81
N GLU A 290 -3.81 50.30 9.80
CA GLU A 290 -3.08 50.98 8.73
C GLU A 290 -4.03 51.45 7.62
N VAL A 291 -4.79 52.51 7.89
CA VAL A 291 -5.90 53.02 7.09
C VAL A 291 -5.48 53.36 5.66
N ASP A 292 -4.34 54.06 5.48
CA ASP A 292 -3.85 54.47 4.15
C ASP A 292 -3.48 53.26 3.28
N SER A 293 -2.81 52.28 3.85
CA SER A 293 -2.46 51.03 3.17
C SER A 293 -3.72 50.26 2.76
N ALA A 294 -4.69 50.15 3.67
CA ALA A 294 -5.98 49.52 3.41
C ALA A 294 -6.74 50.19 2.24
N ALA A 295 -6.87 51.52 2.28
CA ALA A 295 -7.51 52.29 1.23
C ALA A 295 -6.85 52.07 -0.15
N TYR A 296 -5.51 52.08 -0.20
CA TYR A 296 -4.77 51.85 -1.44
C TYR A 296 -5.10 50.49 -2.09
N TYR A 297 -5.13 49.42 -1.31
CA TYR A 297 -5.43 48.09 -1.83
C TYR A 297 -6.92 47.93 -2.21
N LEU A 298 -7.83 48.42 -1.36
CA LEU A 298 -9.27 48.26 -1.56
C LEU A 298 -9.80 49.06 -2.78
N ASP A 299 -9.40 50.33 -2.96
CA ASP A 299 -9.81 51.13 -4.10
C ASP A 299 -9.30 50.57 -5.43
N ARG A 300 -8.08 49.99 -5.42
CA ARG A 300 -7.48 49.44 -6.63
C ARG A 300 -8.20 48.16 -7.08
N CYS A 301 -8.60 47.27 -6.19
CA CYS A 301 -9.31 46.04 -6.54
C CYS A 301 -10.82 46.26 -6.74
N TYR A 302 -11.43 47.30 -6.15
CA TYR A 302 -12.84 47.63 -6.35
C TYR A 302 -13.19 47.82 -7.83
N ASN A 303 -12.40 48.65 -8.54
CA ASN A 303 -12.61 48.93 -9.97
C ASN A 303 -12.48 47.67 -10.84
N TYR A 304 -11.59 46.76 -10.49
CA TYR A 304 -11.44 45.48 -11.19
C TYR A 304 -12.70 44.62 -11.03
N PHE A 305 -13.18 44.40 -9.80
CA PHE A 305 -14.33 43.54 -9.53
C PHE A 305 -15.66 44.18 -10.01
N GLN A 306 -15.73 45.49 -10.05
CA GLN A 306 -16.87 46.19 -10.64
C GLN A 306 -16.95 45.93 -12.15
N LYS A 307 -15.82 45.97 -12.85
CA LYS A 307 -15.74 45.68 -14.28
C LYS A 307 -16.06 44.22 -14.61
N GLU A 308 -15.63 43.32 -13.74
CA GLU A 308 -15.88 41.88 -13.86
C GLU A 308 -17.27 41.45 -13.37
N GLU A 309 -18.09 42.37 -12.88
CA GLU A 309 -19.43 42.12 -12.29
C GLU A 309 -19.42 41.04 -11.19
N ASN A 310 -18.31 40.98 -10.42
CA ASN A 310 -18.17 40.01 -9.34
C ASN A 310 -18.78 40.54 -8.04
N TYR A 311 -20.08 40.32 -7.89
CA TYR A 311 -20.87 40.85 -6.76
C TYR A 311 -20.47 40.28 -5.40
N SER A 312 -19.94 39.05 -5.35
CA SER A 312 -19.44 38.45 -4.09
C SER A 312 -18.18 39.16 -3.59
N ALA A 313 -17.22 39.44 -4.49
CA ALA A 313 -16.03 40.22 -4.14
C ALA A 313 -16.38 41.65 -3.79
N LEU A 314 -17.29 42.29 -4.53
CA LEU A 314 -17.77 43.65 -4.23
C LEU A 314 -18.46 43.72 -2.86
N TYR A 315 -19.27 42.73 -2.50
CA TYR A 315 -19.90 42.66 -1.18
C TYR A 315 -18.86 42.69 -0.06
N TYR A 316 -17.78 41.94 -0.24
CA TYR A 316 -16.69 41.87 0.74
C TYR A 316 -15.90 43.19 0.79
N ILE A 317 -15.54 43.74 -0.35
CA ILE A 317 -14.84 45.04 -0.42
C ILE A 317 -15.69 46.17 0.14
N ASP A 318 -17.00 46.24 -0.19
CA ASP A 318 -17.91 47.22 0.39
C ASP A 318 -17.98 47.11 1.93
N THR A 319 -17.94 45.90 2.45
CA THR A 319 -17.88 45.65 3.90
C THR A 319 -16.63 46.27 4.54
N GLN A 320 -15.46 46.09 3.90
CA GLN A 320 -14.22 46.67 4.36
C GLN A 320 -14.19 48.20 4.21
N LEU A 321 -14.76 48.74 3.11
CA LEU A 321 -14.86 50.19 2.89
C LEU A 321 -15.82 50.85 3.90
N ILE A 322 -16.82 50.14 4.40
CA ILE A 322 -17.68 50.59 5.51
C ILE A 322 -16.83 50.66 6.80
N GLU A 323 -16.04 49.63 7.11
CA GLU A 323 -15.14 49.64 8.27
C GLU A 323 -14.14 50.79 8.17
N LEU A 324 -13.49 50.94 7.00
CA LEU A 324 -12.54 52.02 6.74
C LEU A 324 -13.13 53.38 7.12
N ALA A 325 -14.32 53.67 6.59
CA ALA A 325 -15.03 54.94 6.89
C ALA A 325 -15.36 55.09 8.38
N LEU A 326 -15.67 53.98 9.09
CA LEU A 326 -15.91 54.01 10.53
C LEU A 326 -14.62 54.24 11.35
N LYS A 327 -13.47 53.76 10.90
CA LYS A 327 -12.17 54.03 11.52
C LYS A 327 -11.69 55.47 11.30
N GLU A 328 -12.03 56.06 10.17
CA GLU A 328 -11.85 57.49 9.87
C GLU A 328 -12.86 58.39 10.59
N ASP A 329 -13.72 57.82 11.42
CA ASP A 329 -14.84 58.51 12.06
C ASP A 329 -15.83 59.20 11.11
N ASN A 330 -15.82 58.78 9.82
CA ASN A 330 -16.66 59.35 8.77
C ASN A 330 -17.96 58.53 8.62
N VAL A 331 -18.89 58.73 9.56
CA VAL A 331 -20.19 58.04 9.58
C VAL A 331 -21.04 58.31 8.36
N GLN A 332 -20.91 59.51 7.72
CA GLN A 332 -21.63 59.87 6.51
C GLN A 332 -21.13 59.03 5.30
N LEU A 333 -19.83 58.84 5.20
CA LEU A 333 -19.25 57.98 4.16
C LEU A 333 -19.65 56.54 4.37
N ALA A 334 -19.60 56.02 5.60
CA ALA A 334 -20.07 54.68 5.95
C ALA A 334 -21.54 54.47 5.53
N ARG A 335 -22.42 55.46 5.82
CA ARG A 335 -23.83 55.44 5.39
C ARG A 335 -23.96 55.35 3.86
N LYS A 336 -23.22 56.18 3.13
CA LYS A 336 -23.22 56.20 1.66
C LYS A 336 -22.76 54.84 1.08
N ARG A 337 -21.68 54.28 1.63
CA ARG A 337 -21.18 52.93 1.22
C ARG A 337 -22.22 51.85 1.50
N LEU A 338 -22.87 51.87 2.66
CA LEU A 338 -23.89 50.91 3.02
C LEU A 338 -25.12 50.97 2.10
N GLN A 339 -25.56 52.18 1.71
CA GLN A 339 -26.71 52.37 0.82
C GLN A 339 -26.43 51.89 -0.62
N ASN A 340 -25.19 51.97 -1.06
CA ASN A 340 -24.77 51.60 -2.41
C ASN A 340 -24.27 50.15 -2.49
N ALA A 341 -24.06 49.48 -1.36
CA ALA A 341 -23.52 48.15 -1.34
C ALA A 341 -24.49 47.13 -1.96
N VAL A 342 -23.94 46.28 -2.82
CA VAL A 342 -24.68 45.20 -3.48
C VAL A 342 -24.63 43.93 -2.63
N THR A 343 -25.79 43.30 -2.47
CA THR A 343 -25.88 41.99 -1.79
C THR A 343 -26.09 40.89 -2.81
N PRO A 344 -25.14 39.98 -3.03
CA PRO A 344 -25.31 38.87 -3.95
C PRO A 344 -26.35 37.87 -3.44
N LYS A 345 -26.85 37.00 -4.33
CA LYS A 345 -27.85 35.99 -4.00
C LYS A 345 -27.36 34.99 -2.96
N TYR A 346 -26.08 34.71 -2.94
CA TYR A 346 -25.40 33.84 -1.97
C TYR A 346 -24.20 34.59 -1.38
N VAL A 347 -24.08 34.56 -0.07
CA VAL A 347 -22.96 35.13 0.70
C VAL A 347 -22.45 34.05 1.68
N GLU A 348 -21.16 33.86 1.71
CA GLU A 348 -20.54 32.94 2.67
C GLU A 348 -20.78 33.40 4.12
N PRO A 349 -21.05 32.47 5.08
CA PRO A 349 -21.38 32.82 6.47
C PRO A 349 -20.34 33.72 7.15
N ASP A 350 -19.03 33.48 6.88
CA ASP A 350 -17.96 34.30 7.45
C ASP A 350 -18.00 35.75 6.94
N MET A 351 -18.32 35.96 5.66
CA MET A 351 -18.50 37.31 5.10
C MET A 351 -19.72 38.02 5.74
N VAL A 352 -20.80 37.28 6.00
CA VAL A 352 -21.96 37.80 6.72
C VAL A 352 -21.58 38.18 8.15
N HIS A 353 -20.82 37.32 8.83
CA HIS A 353 -20.36 37.58 10.21
C HIS A 353 -19.50 38.85 10.29
N ILE A 354 -18.53 39.02 9.36
CA ILE A 354 -17.68 40.21 9.32
C ILE A 354 -18.53 41.45 9.07
N ARG A 355 -19.46 41.41 8.10
CA ARG A 355 -20.33 42.55 7.78
C ARG A 355 -21.24 42.91 8.98
N ASN A 356 -21.84 41.95 9.64
CA ASN A 356 -22.68 42.17 10.82
C ASN A 356 -21.93 42.88 11.94
N ARG A 357 -20.63 42.52 12.14
CA ARG A 357 -19.77 43.18 13.13
C ARG A 357 -19.63 44.68 12.83
N TYR A 358 -19.40 45.05 11.57
CA TYR A 358 -19.28 46.46 11.20
C TYR A 358 -20.61 47.21 11.15
N LEU A 359 -21.70 46.53 10.79
CA LEU A 359 -23.04 47.09 10.92
C LEU A 359 -23.44 47.35 12.37
N GLN A 360 -23.08 46.46 13.28
CA GLN A 360 -23.23 46.68 14.72
C GLN A 360 -22.49 47.97 15.13
N LEU A 361 -21.22 48.12 14.80
CA LEU A 361 -20.42 49.29 15.14
C LEU A 361 -20.99 50.59 14.49
N TYR A 362 -21.44 50.51 13.23
CA TYR A 362 -22.08 51.62 12.57
C TYR A 362 -23.34 52.06 13.33
N PHE A 363 -24.25 51.16 13.69
CA PHE A 363 -25.49 51.47 14.38
C PHE A 363 -25.22 51.95 15.81
N GLU A 364 -24.19 51.47 16.49
CA GLU A 364 -23.74 52.01 17.79
C GLU A 364 -23.31 53.49 17.66
N LYS A 365 -22.49 53.81 16.64
CA LYS A 365 -22.03 55.20 16.37
C LYS A 365 -23.16 56.16 16.00
N VAL A 366 -24.22 55.68 15.37
CA VAL A 366 -25.38 56.51 15.02
C VAL A 366 -26.47 56.53 16.13
N GLY A 367 -26.26 55.79 17.23
CA GLY A 367 -27.21 55.76 18.38
C GLY A 367 -28.41 54.85 18.14
N ASP A 368 -28.42 54.02 17.09
CA ASP A 368 -29.49 53.06 16.80
C ASP A 368 -29.18 51.69 17.49
N PHE A 369 -29.32 51.66 18.78
CA PHE A 369 -29.02 50.47 19.60
C PHE A 369 -29.91 49.26 19.29
N LYS A 370 -31.10 49.48 18.72
CA LYS A 370 -32.00 48.40 18.31
C LYS A 370 -31.39 47.59 17.16
N ASN A 371 -30.91 48.27 16.12
CA ASN A 371 -30.27 47.63 15.00
C ASN A 371 -28.88 47.09 15.39
N ALA A 372 -28.10 47.77 16.23
CA ALA A 372 -26.85 47.27 16.76
C ALA A 372 -27.06 45.91 17.48
N TYR A 373 -28.04 45.80 18.38
CA TYR A 373 -28.38 44.56 19.05
C TYR A 373 -28.85 43.45 18.09
N TYR A 374 -29.62 43.82 17.04
CA TYR A 374 -30.03 42.86 16.02
C TYR A 374 -28.83 42.20 15.35
N TYR A 375 -27.85 42.98 14.88
CA TYR A 375 -26.65 42.44 14.20
C TYR A 375 -25.74 41.64 15.17
N GLN A 376 -25.60 42.07 16.42
CA GLN A 376 -24.92 41.30 17.47
C GLN A 376 -25.57 39.92 17.67
N LYS A 377 -26.88 39.86 17.73
CA LYS A 377 -27.63 38.62 17.93
C LYS A 377 -27.51 37.69 16.72
N GLU A 378 -27.52 38.24 15.49
CA GLU A 378 -27.31 37.44 14.29
C GLU A 378 -25.88 36.84 14.26
N ASN A 379 -24.85 37.59 14.67
CA ASN A 379 -23.50 37.05 14.79
C ASN A 379 -23.41 35.93 15.84
N GLN A 380 -24.06 36.10 16.99
CA GLN A 380 -24.12 35.04 17.98
C GLN A 380 -24.75 33.75 17.45
N ARG A 381 -25.80 33.86 16.61
CA ARG A 381 -26.40 32.69 15.93
C ARG A 381 -25.42 31.98 15.00
N ILE A 382 -24.61 32.74 14.24
CA ILE A 382 -23.59 32.20 13.34
C ILE A 382 -22.52 31.46 14.18
N ASP A 383 -22.03 32.07 15.26
CA ASP A 383 -21.04 31.46 16.15
C ASP A 383 -21.55 30.17 16.81
N ASP A 384 -22.81 30.15 17.27
CA ASP A 384 -23.45 28.96 17.84
C ASP A 384 -23.60 27.85 16.77
N SER A 385 -23.93 28.22 15.53
CA SER A 385 -23.98 27.28 14.41
C SER A 385 -22.59 26.66 14.13
N ILE A 386 -21.55 27.49 14.03
CA ILE A 386 -20.16 27.04 13.84
C ILE A 386 -19.74 26.08 14.98
N ARG A 387 -20.08 26.44 16.21
CA ARG A 387 -19.79 25.59 17.39
C ARG A 387 -20.51 24.25 17.30
N SER A 388 -21.79 24.24 16.92
CA SER A 388 -22.57 23.02 16.73
C SER A 388 -21.98 22.11 15.66
N GLU A 389 -21.62 22.67 14.51
CA GLU A 389 -21.00 21.93 13.42
C GLU A 389 -19.62 21.36 13.82
N ARG A 390 -18.83 22.10 14.61
CA ARG A 390 -17.57 21.60 15.18
C ARG A 390 -17.79 20.37 16.05
N VAL A 391 -18.83 20.39 16.90
CA VAL A 391 -19.17 19.26 17.77
C VAL A 391 -19.60 18.05 16.93
N LYS A 392 -20.45 18.27 15.91
CA LYS A 392 -20.89 17.21 14.99
C LYS A 392 -19.69 16.58 14.25
N MET A 393 -18.81 17.41 13.69
CA MET A 393 -17.61 16.92 12.99
C MET A 393 -16.72 16.09 13.90
N ARG A 394 -16.48 16.57 15.15
CA ARG A 394 -15.67 15.81 16.12
C ARG A 394 -16.31 14.48 16.50
N ALA A 395 -17.62 14.45 16.69
CA ALA A 395 -18.36 13.22 16.95
C ALA A 395 -18.24 12.22 15.78
N ALA A 396 -18.39 12.71 14.55
CA ALA A 396 -18.22 11.91 13.34
C ALA A 396 -16.79 11.36 13.20
N GLU A 397 -15.77 12.17 13.48
CA GLU A 397 -14.36 11.73 13.49
C GLU A 397 -14.08 10.64 14.52
N ILE A 398 -14.60 10.80 15.74
CA ILE A 398 -14.47 9.80 16.81
C ILE A 398 -15.14 8.49 16.39
N ALA A 399 -16.37 8.56 15.84
CA ALA A 399 -17.09 7.40 15.35
C ALA A 399 -16.35 6.68 14.22
N LEU A 400 -15.76 7.43 13.28
CA LEU A 400 -14.96 6.87 12.18
C LEU A 400 -13.71 6.19 12.71
N LYS A 401 -12.98 6.82 13.62
CA LYS A 401 -11.80 6.25 14.27
C LYS A 401 -12.15 4.95 15.00
N TYR A 402 -13.22 4.96 15.80
CA TYR A 402 -13.70 3.76 16.49
C TYR A 402 -14.02 2.62 15.51
N LYS A 403 -14.67 2.93 14.37
CA LYS A 403 -14.98 1.95 13.33
C LYS A 403 -13.70 1.40 12.68
N GLN A 404 -12.70 2.24 12.42
CA GLN A 404 -11.40 1.82 11.88
C GLN A 404 -10.65 0.93 12.88
N ASP A 405 -10.55 1.35 14.14
CA ASP A 405 -9.89 0.60 15.21
C ASP A 405 -10.56 -0.76 15.43
N SER A 406 -11.90 -0.81 15.45
CA SER A 406 -12.65 -2.06 15.52
C SER A 406 -12.41 -2.97 14.33
N THR A 407 -12.28 -2.42 13.11
CA THR A 407 -11.99 -3.17 11.90
C THR A 407 -10.56 -3.72 11.91
N LEU A 408 -9.59 -2.92 12.37
CA LEU A 408 -8.20 -3.35 12.53
C LEU A 408 -8.09 -4.46 13.57
N MET A 409 -8.77 -4.32 14.72
CA MET A 409 -8.81 -5.35 15.77
C MET A 409 -9.40 -6.67 15.26
N LYS A 410 -10.49 -6.62 14.48
CA LYS A 410 -11.06 -7.82 13.84
C LYS A 410 -10.09 -8.48 12.87
N LYS A 411 -9.37 -7.71 12.06
CA LYS A 411 -8.34 -8.22 11.16
C LYS A 411 -7.18 -8.85 11.93
N GLU A 412 -6.76 -8.23 13.03
CA GLU A 412 -5.68 -8.74 13.87
C GLU A 412 -6.04 -10.07 14.54
N ILE A 413 -7.29 -10.19 15.03
CA ILE A 413 -7.84 -11.44 15.55
C ILE A 413 -7.81 -12.52 14.46
N LEU A 414 -8.33 -12.21 13.26
CA LEU A 414 -8.34 -13.15 12.14
C LEU A 414 -6.92 -13.59 11.73
N ILE A 415 -5.95 -12.66 11.72
CA ILE A 415 -4.54 -12.99 11.43
C ILE A 415 -3.98 -13.94 12.50
N ARG A 416 -4.25 -13.68 13.79
CA ARG A 416 -3.82 -14.57 14.89
C ARG A 416 -4.46 -15.96 14.79
N GLU A 417 -5.74 -16.05 14.47
CA GLU A 417 -6.42 -17.32 14.22
C GLU A 417 -5.74 -18.11 13.09
N LYS A 418 -5.45 -17.45 11.96
CA LYS A 418 -4.75 -18.07 10.83
C LYS A 418 -3.31 -18.49 11.18
N GLN A 419 -2.60 -17.70 11.96
CA GLN A 419 -1.27 -18.06 12.45
C GLN A 419 -1.32 -19.32 13.35
N ASN A 420 -2.32 -19.41 14.23
CA ASN A 420 -2.53 -20.58 15.07
C ASN A 420 -2.88 -21.84 14.26
N GLU A 421 -3.73 -21.73 13.22
CA GLU A 421 -4.01 -22.82 12.28
C GLU A 421 -2.72 -23.33 11.60
N VAL A 422 -1.87 -22.40 11.12
CA VAL A 422 -0.58 -22.74 10.50
C VAL A 422 0.37 -23.42 11.51
N LEU A 423 0.42 -22.94 12.75
CA LEU A 423 1.21 -23.56 13.81
C LEU A 423 0.76 -25.00 14.10
N LEU A 424 -0.55 -25.24 14.20
CA LEU A 424 -1.11 -26.57 14.38
C LEU A 424 -0.78 -27.49 13.20
N LEU A 425 -0.93 -27.02 11.98
CA LEU A 425 -0.56 -27.76 10.76
C LEU A 425 0.93 -28.15 10.77
N ASN A 426 1.81 -27.22 11.13
CA ASN A 426 3.25 -27.49 11.24
C ASN A 426 3.54 -28.53 12.33
N GLN A 427 2.88 -28.46 13.49
CA GLN A 427 3.02 -29.47 14.54
C GLN A 427 2.60 -30.87 14.07
N TRP A 428 1.49 -30.97 13.31
CA TRP A 428 1.06 -32.21 12.70
C TRP A 428 2.07 -32.73 11.67
N LEU A 429 2.62 -31.85 10.84
CA LEU A 429 3.66 -32.18 9.88
C LEU A 429 4.91 -32.76 10.59
N TYR A 430 5.40 -32.09 11.64
CA TYR A 430 6.53 -32.58 12.41
C TYR A 430 6.28 -33.96 13.05
N ARG A 431 5.06 -34.20 13.56
CA ARG A 431 4.68 -35.52 14.09
C ARG A 431 4.70 -36.59 13.00
N ILE A 432 4.18 -36.31 11.82
CA ILE A 432 4.21 -37.25 10.69
C ILE A 432 5.65 -37.54 10.28
N VAL A 433 6.49 -36.51 10.13
CA VAL A 433 7.91 -36.68 9.79
C VAL A 433 8.62 -37.54 10.84
N LEU A 434 8.37 -37.30 12.12
CA LEU A 434 8.95 -38.10 13.21
C LEU A 434 8.53 -39.57 13.10
N ILE A 435 7.25 -39.85 12.86
CA ILE A 435 6.75 -41.22 12.67
C ILE A 435 7.46 -41.90 11.49
N VAL A 436 7.61 -41.22 10.37
CA VAL A 436 8.31 -41.76 9.18
C VAL A 436 9.78 -42.08 9.51
N VAL A 437 10.45 -41.18 10.20
CA VAL A 437 11.86 -41.39 10.61
C VAL A 437 11.98 -42.61 11.52
N VAL A 438 11.06 -42.77 12.48
CA VAL A 438 11.05 -43.96 13.39
C VAL A 438 10.77 -45.22 12.58
N LEU A 439 9.84 -45.22 11.64
CA LEU A 439 9.57 -46.39 10.80
C LEU A 439 10.78 -46.79 9.94
N ILE A 440 11.49 -45.81 9.38
CA ILE A 440 12.72 -46.05 8.62
C ILE A 440 13.80 -46.66 9.57
N ALA A 441 13.97 -46.11 10.76
CA ALA A 441 14.95 -46.62 11.74
C ALA A 441 14.64 -48.08 12.15
N VAL A 442 13.37 -48.39 12.44
CA VAL A 442 12.91 -49.75 12.74
C VAL A 442 13.13 -50.68 11.54
N SER A 443 12.84 -50.25 10.34
CA SER A 443 13.09 -51.05 9.13
C SER A 443 14.58 -51.36 8.93
N LEU A 444 15.43 -50.37 9.10
CA LEU A 444 16.89 -50.54 9.04
C LEU A 444 17.41 -51.49 10.13
N PHE A 445 16.85 -51.35 11.35
CA PHE A 445 17.19 -52.25 12.46
C PHE A 445 16.79 -53.70 12.15
N ILE A 446 15.60 -53.94 11.60
CA ILE A 446 15.15 -55.28 11.19
C ILE A 446 16.05 -55.86 10.11
N VAL A 447 16.43 -55.05 9.10
CA VAL A 447 17.35 -55.49 8.03
C VAL A 447 18.72 -55.85 8.62
N PHE A 448 19.26 -55.01 9.50
CA PHE A 448 20.53 -55.23 10.19
C PHE A 448 20.49 -56.49 11.06
N TYR A 449 19.41 -56.65 11.85
CA TYR A 449 19.20 -57.81 12.70
C TYR A 449 19.12 -59.12 11.88
N ARG A 450 18.37 -59.13 10.78
CA ARG A 450 18.28 -60.26 9.84
C ARG A 450 19.61 -60.58 9.18
N LYS A 451 20.37 -59.56 8.81
CA LYS A 451 21.74 -59.76 8.29
C LYS A 451 22.65 -60.39 9.33
N ARG A 452 22.69 -59.84 10.54
CA ARG A 452 23.52 -60.36 11.64
C ARG A 452 23.13 -61.79 12.03
N LYS A 453 21.84 -62.12 12.03
CA LYS A 453 21.37 -63.50 12.27
C LYS A 453 21.84 -64.44 11.16
N ARG A 454 21.71 -64.07 9.90
CA ARG A 454 22.20 -64.85 8.75
C ARG A 454 23.71 -65.07 8.79
N ASP A 455 24.46 -64.06 9.16
CA ASP A 455 25.92 -64.17 9.27
C ASP A 455 26.33 -65.13 10.43
N ARG A 456 25.60 -65.06 11.55
CA ARG A 456 25.78 -66.00 12.69
C ARG A 456 25.44 -67.44 12.29
N ASP A 457 24.31 -67.64 11.62
CA ASP A 457 23.86 -68.94 11.13
C ASP A 457 24.87 -69.54 10.14
N LYS A 458 25.43 -68.76 9.23
CA LYS A 458 26.51 -69.17 8.31
C LYS A 458 27.77 -69.53 9.05
N TRP A 459 28.15 -68.73 10.04
CA TRP A 459 29.35 -69.05 10.89
C TRP A 459 29.19 -70.36 11.67
N ASN A 460 28.02 -70.56 12.30
CA ASN A 460 27.70 -71.79 13.00
C ASN A 460 27.70 -73.01 12.03
N MET A 461 27.15 -72.84 10.83
CA MET A 461 27.14 -73.87 9.81
C MET A 461 28.55 -74.21 9.31
N GLN A 462 29.42 -73.21 9.17
CA GLN A 462 30.82 -73.43 8.81
C GLN A 462 31.56 -74.17 9.90
N GLN A 463 31.37 -73.82 11.21
CA GLN A 463 31.92 -74.56 12.34
C GLN A 463 31.44 -76.01 12.37
N ALA A 464 30.13 -76.22 12.18
CA ALA A 464 29.60 -77.59 12.13
C ALA A 464 30.16 -78.40 10.95
N MET A 465 30.34 -77.79 9.79
CA MET A 465 30.98 -78.42 8.66
C MET A 465 32.46 -78.75 8.92
N THR A 466 33.16 -77.84 9.60
CA THR A 466 34.57 -78.07 9.94
C THR A 466 34.71 -79.22 10.94
N SER A 467 33.86 -79.27 11.99
CA SER A 467 33.82 -80.37 12.96
C SER A 467 33.49 -81.72 12.32
N LEU A 468 32.49 -81.76 11.44
CA LEU A 468 32.15 -82.97 10.65
C LEU A 468 33.29 -83.41 9.73
N ARG A 469 34.04 -82.49 9.13
CA ARG A 469 35.22 -82.84 8.33
C ARG A 469 36.33 -83.44 9.18
N LEU A 470 36.60 -82.86 10.34
CA LEU A 470 37.58 -83.40 11.29
C LEU A 470 37.18 -84.79 11.80
N GLU A 471 35.89 -84.97 12.09
CA GLU A 471 35.34 -86.26 12.51
C GLU A 471 35.45 -87.35 11.43
N ASN A 472 35.21 -86.96 10.18
CA ASN A 472 35.32 -87.84 9.02
C ASN A 472 36.79 -88.22 8.75
N ILE A 473 37.74 -87.33 8.98
CA ILE A 473 39.17 -87.62 8.88
C ILE A 473 39.59 -88.60 10.01
N ARG A 474 39.13 -88.35 11.27
CA ARG A 474 39.37 -89.18 12.39
C ARG A 474 38.82 -90.59 12.19
N ASN A 475 37.63 -90.76 11.62
CA ASN A 475 36.96 -92.01 11.37
C ASN A 475 37.61 -92.84 10.21
N ARG A 476 38.29 -92.13 9.25
CA ARG A 476 39.00 -92.80 8.15
C ARG A 476 40.33 -93.44 8.57
N ILE A 477 40.94 -92.94 9.69
CA ILE A 477 42.19 -93.53 10.23
C ILE A 477 41.84 -94.22 11.53
N SER A 478 41.45 -95.47 11.43
CA SER A 478 41.17 -96.26 12.65
C SER A 478 42.48 -96.46 13.45
N PRO A 479 42.53 -95.87 14.67
CA PRO A 479 43.72 -96.09 15.53
C PRO A 479 43.99 -97.56 15.78
N HIS A 480 42.92 -98.31 15.82
CA HIS A 480 43.00 -99.79 16.08
C HIS A 480 43.64 -100.49 14.87
N PHE A 481 43.43 -100.05 13.66
CA PHE A 481 44.06 -100.64 12.49
C PHE A 481 45.58 -100.36 12.48
N ILE A 482 45.98 -99.12 12.81
CA ILE A 482 47.41 -98.76 12.87
C ILE A 482 48.13 -99.59 13.96
N PHE A 483 47.48 -99.70 15.13
CA PHE A 483 48.06 -100.53 16.22
C PHE A 483 48.16 -102.01 15.89
N ASN A 484 47.14 -102.53 15.17
CA ASN A 484 47.18 -103.94 14.74
C ASN A 484 48.30 -104.23 13.72
N VAL A 485 48.51 -103.25 12.78
CA VAL A 485 49.61 -103.36 11.79
C VAL A 485 50.96 -103.27 12.49
N LEU A 486 51.13 -102.30 13.42
CA LEU A 486 52.41 -102.14 14.16
C LEU A 486 52.71 -103.31 15.12
N ASN A 487 51.70 -103.77 15.85
CA ASN A 487 51.88 -104.97 16.75
C ASN A 487 52.21 -106.24 15.95
N ARG A 488 51.65 -106.34 14.74
CA ARG A 488 51.96 -107.50 13.86
C ARG A 488 53.37 -107.42 13.34
N GLU A 489 53.91 -106.26 12.99
CA GLU A 489 55.27 -106.05 12.55
C GLU A 489 56.29 -106.32 13.70
N VAL A 490 55.97 -105.85 14.93
CA VAL A 490 56.78 -106.13 16.13
C VAL A 490 56.87 -107.65 16.44
N ALA A 491 55.79 -108.37 16.19
CA ALA A 491 55.75 -109.83 16.43
C ALA A 491 56.50 -110.63 15.37
N LEU A 492 56.75 -110.07 14.18
CA LEU A 492 57.47 -110.73 13.08
C LEU A 492 59.00 -110.52 13.11
N GLN A 493 59.49 -109.48 13.79
CA GLN A 493 60.92 -109.22 13.94
C GLN A 493 61.46 -109.71 15.29
N ARG A 494 62.14 -110.85 15.30
CA ARG A 494 62.75 -111.50 16.49
C ARG A 494 64.14 -110.91 16.77
N THR A 495 64.37 -109.65 16.92
CA THR A 495 65.58 -109.14 17.61
C THR A 495 65.59 -107.59 17.59
N GLU A 496 65.90 -106.98 18.75
CA GLU A 496 66.11 -105.57 19.10
C GLU A 496 64.83 -104.67 19.10
N SER A 497 64.21 -104.72 20.22
CA SER A 497 62.82 -104.26 20.29
C SER A 497 62.54 -103.03 21.13
N ASP A 498 63.45 -102.45 21.91
CA ASP A 498 63.12 -101.30 22.79
C ASP A 498 62.76 -100.03 22.01
N ASN A 499 63.39 -99.73 20.89
CA ASN A 499 63.10 -98.53 20.07
C ASN A 499 61.75 -98.63 19.35
N LEU A 500 61.37 -99.82 18.86
CA LEU A 500 60.10 -100.03 18.18
C LEU A 500 58.92 -99.97 19.17
N GLN A 501 59.10 -100.50 20.42
CA GLN A 501 58.07 -100.38 21.49
C GLN A 501 57.87 -98.90 21.90
N ASN A 502 58.94 -98.14 21.98
CA ASN A 502 58.86 -96.73 22.31
C ASN A 502 58.17 -95.93 21.15
N LEU A 503 58.46 -96.27 19.89
CA LEU A 503 57.77 -95.64 18.74
C LEU A 503 56.28 -95.96 18.77
N ILE A 504 55.86 -97.19 19.06
CA ILE A 504 54.46 -97.61 19.23
C ILE A 504 53.80 -96.82 20.35
N LYS A 505 54.49 -96.63 21.47
CA LYS A 505 54.02 -95.86 22.62
C LYS A 505 53.81 -94.39 22.24
N ILE A 506 54.74 -93.80 21.49
CA ILE A 506 54.64 -92.43 20.99
C ILE A 506 53.46 -92.29 20.01
N ILE A 507 53.32 -93.19 19.04
CA ILE A 507 52.21 -93.17 18.08
C ILE A 507 50.88 -93.38 18.82
N ARG A 508 50.78 -94.25 19.80
CA ARG A 508 49.56 -94.46 20.58
C ARG A 508 49.21 -93.23 21.36
N LYS A 509 50.12 -92.60 22.08
CA LYS A 509 49.89 -91.34 22.78
C LYS A 509 49.48 -90.22 21.85
N ASN A 510 50.12 -90.10 20.71
CA ASN A 510 49.76 -89.07 19.71
C ASN A 510 48.31 -89.27 19.18
N LEU A 511 47.93 -90.50 18.86
CA LEU A 511 46.56 -90.83 18.44
C LEU A 511 45.53 -90.68 19.56
N GLU A 512 45.88 -90.93 20.80
CA GLU A 512 45.02 -90.64 21.97
C GLU A 512 44.83 -89.16 22.15
N PHE A 513 45.92 -88.37 22.03
CA PHE A 513 45.78 -86.88 22.05
C PHE A 513 44.90 -86.33 20.95
N THR A 514 44.97 -86.91 19.77
CA THR A 514 44.10 -86.50 18.68
C THR A 514 42.61 -86.86 18.89
N SER A 515 42.32 -87.75 19.87
CA SER A 515 40.95 -88.13 20.20
C SER A 515 40.31 -87.27 21.28
N HIS A 516 41.08 -86.41 21.97
CA HIS A 516 40.58 -85.49 22.99
C HIS A 516 40.58 -84.05 22.52
N MET A 517 39.56 -83.24 22.91
CA MET A 517 39.48 -81.82 22.56
C MET A 517 40.50 -80.96 23.29
N ALA A 518 40.98 -81.40 24.39
CA ALA A 518 42.01 -80.74 25.18
C ALA A 518 42.86 -81.79 25.88
N VAL A 519 44.15 -81.60 25.93
CA VAL A 519 45.15 -82.48 26.64
C VAL A 519 45.70 -81.65 27.78
N THR A 520 45.96 -82.28 28.93
CA THR A 520 46.58 -81.59 30.07
C THR A 520 48.05 -81.29 29.79
N LEU A 521 48.57 -80.21 30.38
CA LEU A 521 49.99 -79.83 30.24
C LEU A 521 50.91 -80.93 30.71
N ALA A 522 50.47 -81.71 31.74
CA ALA A 522 51.21 -82.83 32.29
C ALA A 522 51.37 -83.96 31.25
N ASP A 523 50.25 -84.28 30.52
CA ASP A 523 50.29 -85.35 29.51
C ASP A 523 51.12 -84.92 28.29
N GLU A 524 51.09 -83.65 27.94
CA GLU A 524 51.87 -83.08 26.83
C GLU A 524 53.37 -83.09 27.16
N LEU A 525 53.75 -82.72 28.40
CA LEU A 525 55.14 -82.84 28.90
C LEU A 525 55.65 -84.29 28.98
N ASP A 526 54.80 -85.22 29.41
CA ASP A 526 55.14 -86.64 29.44
C ASP A 526 55.35 -87.23 28.02
N PHE A 527 54.51 -86.77 27.09
CA PHE A 527 54.68 -87.12 25.67
C PHE A 527 56.01 -86.60 25.11
N VAL A 528 56.32 -85.31 25.34
CA VAL A 528 57.55 -84.67 24.90
C VAL A 528 58.79 -85.39 25.52
N ASN A 529 58.72 -85.68 26.80
CA ASN A 529 59.81 -86.43 27.49
C ASN A 529 60.02 -87.81 26.85
N THR A 530 58.92 -88.55 26.59
CA THR A 530 59.00 -89.86 25.91
C THR A 530 59.58 -89.72 24.50
N TYR A 531 59.22 -88.66 23.76
CA TYR A 531 59.77 -88.38 22.46
C TYR A 531 61.26 -88.01 22.49
N ILE A 532 61.72 -87.26 23.50
CA ILE A 532 63.12 -86.90 23.70
C ILE A 532 63.94 -88.14 24.06
N GLN A 533 63.42 -88.98 24.93
CA GLN A 533 64.07 -90.21 25.30
C GLN A 533 64.22 -91.18 24.13
N PHE A 534 63.19 -91.28 23.29
CA PHE A 534 63.25 -92.07 22.07
C PHE A 534 64.28 -91.51 21.09
N ASN A 535 64.31 -90.18 20.88
CA ASN A 535 65.24 -89.56 19.97
C ASN A 535 66.69 -89.57 20.44
N SER A 536 66.89 -89.59 21.77
CA SER A 536 68.22 -89.76 22.36
C SER A 536 68.77 -91.23 22.26
N SER A 537 67.86 -92.21 22.33
CA SER A 537 68.23 -93.61 22.12
C SER A 537 68.60 -93.96 20.68
N LEU A 538 68.07 -93.19 19.70
CA LEU A 538 68.44 -93.33 18.31
C LEU A 538 69.82 -92.72 17.93
N LYS A 539 70.40 -91.88 18.83
CA LYS A 539 71.69 -91.22 18.62
C LYS A 539 72.88 -91.99 19.18
N ILE A 540 72.65 -93.21 19.81
CA ILE A 540 73.70 -94.02 20.33
C ILE A 540 73.77 -95.33 19.54
N SER A 541 74.30 -95.24 18.33
CA SER A 541 74.95 -96.38 17.67
C SER A 541 75.99 -95.79 16.73
N PRO A 542 77.27 -95.79 17.13
CA PRO A 542 78.36 -95.57 16.23
C PRO A 542 78.83 -96.90 15.59
N ALA A 543 79.03 -96.81 14.28
CA ALA A 543 79.72 -97.69 13.37
C ALA A 543 79.11 -99.02 12.97
#